data_e2443afe90cae22b824ab596183e4e1c
#
_entry.id   e2443afe90cae22b824ab596183e4e1c
#
_cell.length_a   1.000
_cell.length_b   1.000
_cell.length_c   1.000
_cell.angle_alpha   90.00
_cell.angle_beta   90.00
_cell.angle_gamma   90.00
#
_symmetry.space_group_name_H-M   'P 1'
#
loop_
_entity.id
_entity.type
_entity.pdbx_description
1 polymer ?
#
loop_
_entity_poly.entity_id
_entity_poly.type
_entity_poly.pdbx_seq_one_letter_code
_entity_poly.pdbx_strand_id
1 'polypeptide(L)'
;GYLSRDTIIRILFSGTRAGELVRKVEYQLKKILFDAHPEYKQDPSVNVVLSYTVYGGYYAFFENRQYGDATVVDIISQISSEAMNLL
;
A
#
# COMPACT_ATOMS: atom_id res chain seq x y z
N GLY A 1 1.92 24.30 15.32
CA GLY A 1 0.64 23.75 14.92
C GLY A 1 0.77 22.35 14.34
N TYR A 2 -0.32 21.68 14.35
CA TYR A 2 -0.36 20.34 13.80
C TYR A 2 -0.48 20.41 12.28
N LEU A 3 0.37 19.66 11.62
CA LEU A 3 0.16 19.38 10.21
C LEU A 3 -1.04 18.44 10.09
N SER A 4 -1.92 18.73 9.13
CA SER A 4 -3.02 17.81 8.85
C SER A 4 -2.45 16.49 8.30
N ARG A 5 -3.19 15.42 8.47
CA ARG A 5 -2.82 14.12 7.89
C ARG A 5 -2.58 14.26 6.38
N ASP A 6 -3.40 15.04 5.70
CA ASP A 6 -3.29 15.30 4.28
C ASP A 6 -1.95 15.98 3.93
N THR A 7 -1.59 17.01 4.68
CA THR A 7 -0.33 17.72 4.48
C THR A 7 0.88 16.80 4.71
N ILE A 8 0.85 15.99 5.76
CA ILE A 8 1.90 15.03 6.06
C ILE A 8 2.06 14.03 4.90
N ILE A 9 0.95 13.49 4.42
CA ILE A 9 0.96 12.56 3.29
C ILE A 9 1.56 13.21 2.05
N ARG A 10 1.16 14.44 1.74
CA ARG A 10 1.71 15.17 0.60
C ARG A 10 3.22 15.37 0.70
N ILE A 11 3.71 15.73 1.88
CA ILE A 11 5.14 15.92 2.13
C ILE A 11 5.90 14.61 1.95
N LEU A 12 5.40 13.53 2.54
CA LEU A 12 6.04 12.21 2.48
C LEU A 12 6.09 11.66 1.06
N PHE A 13 5.07 11.97 0.25
CA PHE A 13 4.95 11.43 -1.08
C PHE A 13 5.33 12.44 -2.18
N SER A 14 5.96 13.54 -1.81
CA SER A 14 6.46 14.50 -2.81
C SER A 14 7.79 14.02 -3.37
N GLY A 15 7.97 14.19 -4.68
CA GLY A 15 9.24 13.90 -5.35
C GLY A 15 9.70 12.46 -5.24
N THR A 16 11.01 12.28 -5.13
CA THR A 16 11.66 10.97 -5.10
C THR A 16 11.39 10.16 -3.84
N ARG A 17 10.99 10.81 -2.76
CA ARG A 17 10.73 10.12 -1.49
C ARG A 17 9.49 9.24 -1.52
N ALA A 18 8.58 9.51 -2.42
CA ALA A 18 7.37 8.71 -2.58
C ALA A 18 7.69 7.24 -2.86
N GLY A 19 8.60 6.99 -3.79
CA GLY A 19 9.01 5.64 -4.12
C GLY A 19 9.73 4.94 -2.98
N GLU A 20 10.52 5.66 -2.20
CA GLU A 20 11.20 5.11 -1.02
C GLU A 20 10.19 4.70 0.05
N LEU A 21 9.17 5.53 0.28
CA LEU A 21 8.17 5.23 1.29
C LEU A 21 7.37 3.99 0.94
N VAL A 22 6.91 3.87 -0.31
CA VAL A 22 6.15 2.69 -0.73
C VAL A 22 6.99 1.41 -0.63
N ARG A 23 8.28 1.48 -0.93
CA ARG A 23 9.20 0.35 -0.75
C ARG A 23 9.34 -0.04 0.71
N LYS A 24 9.43 0.92 1.62
CA LYS A 24 9.49 0.66 3.05
C LYS A 24 8.21 0.00 3.56
N VAL A 25 7.07 0.47 3.10
CA VAL A 25 5.77 -0.14 3.44
C VAL A 25 5.72 -1.58 2.95
N GLU A 26 6.10 -1.83 1.71
CA GLU A 26 6.13 -3.18 1.15
C GLU A 26 7.08 -4.09 1.94
N TYR A 27 8.27 -3.60 2.25
CA TYR A 27 9.25 -4.35 3.03
C TYR A 27 8.71 -4.77 4.40
N GLN A 28 8.08 -3.83 5.11
CA GLN A 28 7.54 -4.10 6.44
C GLN A 28 6.37 -5.10 6.38
N LEU A 29 5.49 -4.95 5.38
CA LEU A 29 4.38 -5.88 5.21
C LEU A 29 4.88 -7.29 4.90
N LYS A 30 5.86 -7.42 4.02
CA LYS A 30 6.47 -8.71 3.70
C LYS A 30 7.14 -9.32 4.91
N LYS A 31 7.85 -8.52 5.69
CA LYS A 31 8.52 -9.00 6.89
C LYS A 31 7.53 -9.60 7.88
N ILE A 32 6.44 -8.87 8.16
CA ILE A 32 5.40 -9.35 9.07
C ILE A 32 4.77 -10.64 8.54
N LEU A 33 4.42 -10.66 7.27
CA LEU A 33 3.73 -11.81 6.67
C LEU A 33 4.65 -13.02 6.59
N PHE A 34 5.89 -12.84 6.18
CA PHE A 34 6.85 -13.94 6.03
C PHE A 34 7.37 -14.47 7.37
N ASP A 35 7.39 -13.63 8.41
CA ASP A 35 7.69 -14.10 9.76
C ASP A 35 6.58 -15.02 10.27
N ALA A 36 5.32 -14.70 9.96
CA ALA A 36 4.18 -15.53 10.33
C ALA A 36 4.03 -16.76 9.42
N HIS A 37 4.40 -16.64 8.16
CA HIS A 37 4.25 -17.68 7.13
C HIS A 37 5.52 -17.79 6.28
N PRO A 38 6.58 -18.44 6.78
CA PRO A 38 7.86 -18.53 6.06
C PRO A 38 7.74 -19.12 4.65
N GLU A 39 6.77 -20.00 4.43
CA GLU A 39 6.52 -20.63 3.14
C GLU A 39 6.11 -19.65 2.04
N TYR A 40 5.58 -18.50 2.43
CA TYR A 40 5.16 -17.46 1.48
C TYR A 40 6.34 -16.75 0.80
N LYS A 41 7.52 -16.83 1.42
CA LYS A 41 8.70 -16.11 0.94
C LYS A 41 9.08 -16.46 -0.50
N GLN A 42 8.84 -17.70 -0.91
CA GLN A 42 9.17 -18.20 -2.22
C GLN A 42 7.94 -18.42 -3.11
N ASP A 43 6.77 -18.01 -2.65
CA ASP A 43 5.54 -18.16 -3.40
C ASP A 43 5.36 -16.97 -4.35
N PRO A 44 5.41 -17.20 -5.68
CA PRO A 44 5.22 -16.10 -6.64
C PRO A 44 3.88 -15.39 -6.49
N SER A 45 2.80 -16.13 -6.21
CA SER A 45 1.47 -15.54 -6.07
C SER A 45 1.42 -14.55 -4.92
N VAL A 46 2.00 -14.91 -3.77
CA VAL A 46 2.04 -14.03 -2.60
C VAL A 46 2.84 -12.76 -2.92
N ASN A 47 4.02 -12.92 -3.50
CA ASN A 47 4.88 -11.79 -3.80
C ASN A 47 4.27 -10.85 -4.84
N VAL A 48 3.67 -11.39 -5.88
CA VAL A 48 3.00 -10.59 -6.91
C VAL A 48 1.80 -9.86 -6.35
N VAL A 49 0.94 -10.54 -5.58
CA VAL A 49 -0.25 -9.93 -4.97
C VAL A 49 0.15 -8.81 -4.02
N LEU A 50 1.17 -9.01 -3.19
CA LEU A 50 1.63 -7.98 -2.26
C LEU A 50 2.16 -6.75 -2.99
N SER A 51 3.03 -6.94 -3.97
CA SER A 51 3.58 -5.82 -4.74
C SER A 51 2.48 -5.07 -5.48
N TYR A 52 1.59 -5.79 -6.14
CA TYR A 52 0.47 -5.20 -6.87
C TYR A 52 -0.43 -4.39 -5.95
N THR A 53 -0.79 -4.95 -4.81
CA THR A 53 -1.69 -4.31 -3.84
C THR A 53 -1.07 -3.05 -3.24
N VAL A 54 0.19 -3.13 -2.83
CA VAL A 54 0.88 -1.99 -2.19
C VAL A 54 1.08 -0.86 -3.19
N TYR A 55 1.68 -1.15 -4.35
CA TYR A 55 1.95 -0.10 -5.34
C TYR A 55 0.68 0.39 -6.02
N GLY A 56 -0.23 -0.52 -6.36
CA GLY A 56 -1.52 -0.16 -6.94
C GLY A 56 -2.37 0.69 -6.01
N GLY A 57 -2.45 0.30 -4.75
CA GLY A 57 -3.17 1.05 -3.73
C GLY A 57 -2.59 2.45 -3.52
N TYR A 58 -1.27 2.55 -3.49
CA TYR A 58 -0.58 3.82 -3.38
C TYR A 58 -0.94 4.77 -4.53
N TYR A 59 -0.79 4.32 -5.77
CA TYR A 59 -1.11 5.13 -6.94
C TYR A 59 -2.59 5.47 -7.00
N ALA A 60 -3.46 4.51 -6.74
CA ALA A 60 -4.90 4.73 -6.78
C ALA A 60 -5.32 5.80 -5.76
N PHE A 61 -4.74 5.77 -4.56
CA PHE A 61 -5.02 6.77 -3.53
C PHE A 61 -4.63 8.18 -4.01
N PHE A 62 -3.41 8.34 -4.51
CA PHE A 62 -2.91 9.65 -4.91
C PHE A 62 -3.63 10.22 -6.12
N GLU A 63 -3.94 9.39 -7.09
CA GLU A 63 -4.58 9.85 -8.33
C GLU A 63 -6.06 10.19 -8.13
N ASN A 64 -6.68 9.77 -7.03
CA ASN A 64 -8.11 9.88 -6.83
C ASN A 64 -8.52 10.65 -5.56
N ARG A 65 -7.61 11.44 -5.00
CA ARG A 65 -7.89 12.14 -3.74
C ARG A 65 -9.01 13.16 -3.83
N GLN A 66 -9.32 13.65 -5.03
CA GLN A 66 -10.42 14.58 -5.26
C GLN A 66 -11.79 14.02 -4.85
N TYR A 67 -11.92 12.70 -4.76
CA TYR A 67 -13.17 12.04 -4.34
C TYR A 67 -13.31 11.91 -2.82
N GLY A 68 -12.29 12.35 -2.07
CA GLY A 68 -12.26 12.23 -0.62
C GLY A 68 -11.52 10.99 -0.15
N ASP A 69 -10.63 11.16 0.84
CA ASP A 69 -9.75 10.10 1.31
C ASP A 69 -10.52 8.88 1.81
N ALA A 70 -11.60 9.09 2.58
CA ALA A 70 -12.38 8.00 3.13
C ALA A 70 -13.00 7.12 2.05
N THR A 71 -13.56 7.74 1.02
CA THR A 71 -14.16 7.02 -0.11
C THR A 71 -13.10 6.20 -0.87
N VAL A 72 -11.97 6.83 -1.16
CA VAL A 72 -10.90 6.18 -1.92
C VAL A 72 -10.28 5.02 -1.15
N VAL A 73 -10.00 5.22 0.14
CA VAL A 73 -9.45 4.16 1.00
C VAL A 73 -10.42 2.99 1.10
N ASP A 74 -11.72 3.27 1.20
CA ASP A 74 -12.74 2.23 1.28
C ASP A 74 -12.74 1.34 0.02
N ILE A 75 -12.69 1.96 -1.14
CA ILE A 75 -12.64 1.24 -2.41
C ILE A 75 -11.34 0.43 -2.53
N ILE A 76 -10.20 1.04 -2.21
CA ILE A 76 -8.91 0.36 -2.24
C ILE A 76 -8.90 -0.84 -1.30
N SER A 77 -9.48 -0.69 -0.11
CA SER A 77 -9.57 -1.78 0.86
C SER A 77 -10.40 -2.95 0.35
N GLN A 78 -11.50 -2.66 -0.36
CA GLN A 78 -12.32 -3.70 -0.99
C GLN A 78 -11.53 -4.45 -2.05
N ILE A 79 -10.84 -3.73 -2.94
CA ILE A 79 -10.02 -4.34 -3.99
C ILE A 79 -8.90 -5.20 -3.37
N SER A 80 -8.25 -4.68 -2.33
CA SER A 80 -7.17 -5.38 -1.65
C SER A 80 -7.66 -6.67 -0.99
N SER A 81 -8.85 -6.64 -0.38
CA SER A 81 -9.46 -7.84 0.22
C SER A 81 -9.73 -8.90 -0.84
N GLU A 82 -10.24 -8.51 -2.01
CA GLU A 82 -10.45 -9.44 -3.11
C GLU A 82 -9.15 -10.03 -3.63
N ALA A 83 -8.11 -9.20 -3.75
CA ALA A 83 -6.80 -9.67 -4.19
C ALA A 83 -6.21 -10.70 -3.21
N MET A 84 -6.39 -10.48 -1.92
CA MET A 84 -5.91 -11.42 -0.88
C MET A 84 -6.61 -12.78 -0.95
N ASN A 85 -7.82 -12.84 -1.51
CA ASN A 85 -8.52 -14.12 -1.70
C ASN A 85 -7.84 -15.02 -2.74
N LEU A 86 -6.91 -14.48 -3.53
CA LEU A 86 -6.10 -15.27 -4.45
C LEU A 86 -5.01 -16.08 -3.73
N LEU A 87 -4.74 -15.76 -2.50
CA LEU A 87 -3.76 -16.45 -1.69
C LEU A 87 -4.38 -17.63 -0.96
#